data_204a48047974a58bd5dfe179d694daa3
#
_entry.id   204a48047974a58bd5dfe179d694daa3
#
_cell.length_a   1.000
_cell.length_b   1.000
_cell.length_c   1.000
_cell.angle_alpha   90.00
_cell.angle_beta   90.00
_cell.angle_gamma   90.00
#
_symmetry.space_group_name_H-M   'P 1'
#
loop_
_entity.id
_entity.type
_entity.pdbx_description
1 polymer ?
#
loop_
_entity_poly.entity_id
_entity_poly.type
_entity_poly.pdbx_seq_one_letter_code
_entity_poly.pdbx_strand_id
1 'polypeptide(L)'
;MLTVERLSASYGPVRALDSVSLSAAEGEITAVLGANGAGKTTLLRTISGLVRPAGGHVTLGGRDLSRVSTEDLPALGLAHVPEGRGVLAELTVEENLRLGALGARGRVKTADLRRIYDLFPVLADRKNGLAHVLSGGERQMLVIGRALLSRPKVLLLDEPSLGLAPRIVARIFGLLRGLVHDEGLAVVLVEQNARSALSIADHGVVLNLGRVVVRRDAAALVADDALRHAYLGF
;
A
#
# COMPACT_ATOMS: atom_id res chain seq x y z
N MET A 1 8.15 12.40 -0.35
CA MET A 1 7.78 12.05 -1.74
C MET A 1 8.51 10.76 -2.15
N LEU A 2 7.80 9.79 -2.72
CA LEU A 2 8.33 8.61 -3.39
C LEU A 2 8.39 8.88 -4.89
N THR A 3 9.49 8.55 -5.55
CA THR A 3 9.62 8.66 -7.00
C THR A 3 10.15 7.35 -7.56
N VAL A 4 9.51 6.87 -8.62
CA VAL A 4 9.86 5.68 -9.38
C VAL A 4 10.17 6.12 -10.81
N GLU A 5 11.35 5.81 -11.32
CA GLU A 5 11.79 6.24 -12.64
C GLU A 5 12.24 5.06 -13.48
N ARG A 6 11.53 4.86 -14.60
CA ARG A 6 11.80 3.83 -15.62
C ARG A 6 12.05 2.44 -15.02
N LEU A 7 11.30 2.09 -13.96
CA LEU A 7 11.48 0.86 -13.23
C LEU A 7 11.12 -0.34 -14.11
N SER A 8 12.02 -1.29 -14.23
CA SER A 8 11.84 -2.53 -14.95
C SER A 8 12.16 -3.71 -14.04
N ALA A 9 11.37 -4.79 -14.12
CA ALA A 9 11.57 -5.99 -13.33
C ALA A 9 11.14 -7.23 -14.12
N SER A 10 11.81 -8.36 -13.88
CA SER A 10 11.54 -9.63 -14.58
C SER A 10 11.59 -10.81 -13.61
N TYR A 11 10.82 -11.84 -13.91
CA TYR A 11 10.89 -13.17 -13.29
C TYR A 11 11.40 -14.16 -14.35
N GLY A 12 12.69 -14.47 -14.29
CA GLY A 12 13.35 -15.23 -15.35
C GLY A 12 13.19 -14.52 -16.69
N PRO A 13 12.66 -15.19 -17.73
CA PRO A 13 12.49 -14.61 -19.07
C PRO A 13 11.28 -13.65 -19.15
N VAL A 14 10.38 -13.65 -18.16
CA VAL A 14 9.15 -12.87 -18.19
C VAL A 14 9.37 -11.48 -17.64
N ARG A 15 9.24 -10.46 -18.50
CA ARG A 15 9.27 -9.05 -18.08
C ARG A 15 7.93 -8.67 -17.47
N ALA A 16 7.90 -8.42 -16.17
CA ALA A 16 6.71 -8.04 -15.42
C ALA A 16 6.50 -6.53 -15.33
N LEU A 17 7.59 -5.75 -15.39
CA LEU A 17 7.55 -4.28 -15.47
C LEU A 17 8.50 -3.82 -16.58
N ASP A 18 8.06 -2.83 -17.36
CA ASP A 18 8.82 -2.25 -18.45
C ASP A 18 8.76 -0.72 -18.39
N SER A 19 9.83 -0.12 -17.86
CA SER A 19 10.04 1.34 -17.79
C SER A 19 8.90 2.10 -17.09
N VAL A 20 8.37 1.54 -16.00
CA VAL A 20 7.29 2.15 -15.20
C VAL A 20 7.82 3.37 -14.46
N SER A 21 7.11 4.50 -14.59
CA SER A 21 7.41 5.72 -13.84
C SER A 21 6.15 6.25 -13.16
N LEU A 22 6.27 6.55 -11.85
CA LEU A 22 5.22 7.20 -11.06
C LEU A 22 5.82 7.98 -9.88
N SER A 23 4.99 8.78 -9.24
CA SER A 23 5.34 9.48 -8.00
C SER A 23 4.18 9.43 -7.03
N ALA A 24 4.47 9.43 -5.74
CA ALA A 24 3.50 9.66 -4.68
C ALA A 24 4.00 10.81 -3.80
N ALA A 25 3.24 11.88 -3.77
CA ALA A 25 3.57 13.06 -2.99
C ALA A 25 3.02 12.93 -1.57
N GLU A 26 3.56 13.73 -0.66
CA GLU A 26 3.06 13.85 0.70
C GLU A 26 1.65 14.43 0.69
N GLY A 27 0.75 13.84 1.47
CA GLY A 27 -0.65 14.25 1.52
C GLY A 27 -1.49 13.81 0.32
N GLU A 28 -1.02 12.84 -0.48
CA GLU A 28 -1.73 12.35 -1.67
C GLU A 28 -1.85 10.83 -1.72
N ILE A 29 -2.92 10.35 -2.36
CA ILE A 29 -3.15 8.95 -2.70
C ILE A 29 -2.96 8.79 -4.21
N THR A 30 -1.98 7.99 -4.61
CA THR A 30 -1.77 7.55 -5.98
C THR A 30 -2.35 6.14 -6.15
N ALA A 31 -3.45 6.00 -6.89
CA ALA A 31 -4.02 4.70 -7.23
C ALA A 31 -3.30 4.09 -8.44
N VAL A 32 -2.86 2.84 -8.32
CA VAL A 32 -2.31 2.05 -9.42
C VAL A 32 -3.32 0.97 -9.80
N LEU A 33 -3.87 1.09 -10.98
CA LEU A 33 -5.00 0.33 -11.50
C LEU A 33 -4.55 -0.58 -12.66
N GLY A 34 -5.29 -1.63 -12.92
CA GLY A 34 -5.05 -2.54 -14.03
C GLY A 34 -5.57 -3.94 -13.76
N ALA A 35 -5.72 -4.74 -14.82
CA ALA A 35 -6.16 -6.12 -14.74
C ALA A 35 -5.19 -7.01 -13.93
N ASN A 36 -5.62 -8.22 -13.60
CA ASN A 36 -4.72 -9.22 -13.02
C ASN A 36 -3.58 -9.53 -14.00
N GLY A 37 -2.37 -9.63 -13.48
CA GLY A 37 -1.16 -9.79 -14.30
C GLY A 37 -0.62 -8.49 -14.93
N ALA A 38 -1.23 -7.33 -14.71
CA ALA A 38 -0.73 -6.06 -15.25
C ALA A 38 0.62 -5.60 -14.67
N GLY A 39 1.09 -6.23 -13.57
CA GLY A 39 2.37 -5.89 -12.92
C GLY A 39 2.23 -5.10 -11.61
N LYS A 40 1.01 -4.88 -11.11
CA LYS A 40 0.74 -4.06 -9.92
C LYS A 40 1.49 -4.53 -8.66
N THR A 41 1.29 -5.79 -8.27
CA THR A 41 2.01 -6.41 -7.13
C THR A 41 3.51 -6.41 -7.33
N THR A 42 3.98 -6.68 -8.56
CA THR A 42 5.42 -6.63 -8.89
C THR A 42 5.98 -5.23 -8.70
N LEU A 43 5.23 -4.19 -9.04
CA LEU A 43 5.63 -2.80 -8.81
C LEU A 43 5.86 -2.54 -7.32
N LEU A 44 4.90 -2.87 -6.46
CA LEU A 44 5.05 -2.67 -5.02
C LEU A 44 6.20 -3.52 -4.43
N ARG A 45 6.33 -4.78 -4.87
CA ARG A 45 7.44 -5.64 -4.44
C ARG A 45 8.80 -5.12 -4.88
N THR A 46 8.88 -4.49 -6.06
CA THR A 46 10.14 -3.90 -6.54
C THR A 46 10.47 -2.61 -5.77
N ILE A 47 9.47 -1.76 -5.49
CA ILE A 47 9.65 -0.57 -4.67
C ILE A 47 10.10 -0.94 -3.24
N SER A 48 9.57 -2.02 -2.67
CA SER A 48 9.91 -2.49 -1.32
C SER A 48 11.13 -3.42 -1.26
N GLY A 49 11.89 -3.55 -2.37
CA GLY A 49 13.13 -4.33 -2.40
C GLY A 49 12.95 -5.86 -2.36
N LEU A 50 11.69 -6.37 -2.38
CA LEU A 50 11.39 -7.81 -2.43
C LEU A 50 11.67 -8.42 -3.80
N VAL A 51 11.66 -7.60 -4.85
CA VAL A 51 12.05 -7.99 -6.21
C VAL A 51 13.16 -7.03 -6.66
N ARG A 52 14.28 -7.59 -7.13
CA ARG A 52 15.39 -6.76 -7.62
C ARG A 52 15.03 -6.12 -8.95
N PRO A 53 15.18 -4.79 -9.11
CA PRO A 53 14.94 -4.15 -10.39
C PRO A 53 15.97 -4.60 -11.44
N ALA A 54 15.50 -4.78 -12.67
CA ALA A 54 16.34 -5.03 -13.85
C ALA A 54 16.83 -3.71 -14.48
N GLY A 55 16.19 -2.58 -14.16
CA GLY A 55 16.56 -1.25 -14.59
C GLY A 55 15.68 -0.18 -13.94
N GLY A 56 16.08 1.07 -14.08
CA GLY A 56 15.45 2.18 -13.39
C GLY A 56 15.83 2.27 -11.92
N HIS A 57 15.24 3.19 -11.19
CA HIS A 57 15.53 3.38 -9.77
C HIS A 57 14.30 3.90 -9.00
N VAL A 58 14.37 3.77 -7.70
CA VAL A 58 13.35 4.25 -6.74
C VAL A 58 14.04 5.15 -5.74
N THR A 59 13.47 6.33 -5.51
CA THR A 59 13.95 7.27 -4.48
C THR A 59 12.86 7.59 -3.47
N LEU A 60 13.25 7.75 -2.22
CA LEU A 60 12.40 8.18 -1.11
C LEU A 60 13.01 9.43 -0.47
N GLY A 61 12.31 10.56 -0.56
CA GLY A 61 12.85 11.84 -0.06
C GLY A 61 14.18 12.23 -0.70
N GLY A 62 14.42 11.88 -1.97
CA GLY A 62 15.68 12.09 -2.69
C GLY A 62 16.76 11.03 -2.43
N ARG A 63 16.54 10.10 -1.50
CA ARG A 63 17.47 9.00 -1.23
C ARG A 63 17.18 7.81 -2.15
N ASP A 64 18.18 7.35 -2.88
CA ASP A 64 18.11 6.13 -3.70
C ASP A 64 17.98 4.89 -2.80
N LEU A 65 16.98 4.04 -3.10
CA LEU A 65 16.68 2.81 -2.38
C LEU A 65 17.39 1.57 -2.94
N SER A 66 18.13 1.66 -4.05
CA SER A 66 18.73 0.51 -4.75
C SER A 66 19.70 -0.33 -3.91
N ARG A 67 20.28 0.29 -2.87
CA ARG A 67 21.23 -0.35 -1.93
C ARG A 67 20.67 -0.47 -0.51
N VAL A 68 19.39 -0.18 -0.32
CA VAL A 68 18.74 -0.28 0.99
C VAL A 68 18.15 -1.69 1.13
N SER A 69 18.42 -2.35 2.24
CA SER A 69 17.80 -3.64 2.53
C SER A 69 16.31 -3.47 2.82
N THR A 70 15.52 -4.50 2.54
CA THR A 70 14.06 -4.48 2.80
C THR A 70 13.74 -4.18 4.27
N GLU A 71 14.57 -4.71 5.19
CA GLU A 71 14.41 -4.54 6.65
C GLU A 71 14.69 -3.10 7.10
N ASP A 72 15.45 -2.34 6.35
CA ASP A 72 15.79 -0.95 6.68
C ASP A 72 14.76 0.07 6.12
N LEU A 73 13.91 -0.33 5.20
CA LEU A 73 12.90 0.57 4.58
C LEU A 73 11.93 1.20 5.59
N PRO A 74 11.43 0.47 6.62
CA PRO A 74 10.57 1.08 7.63
C PRO A 74 11.26 2.20 8.43
N ALA A 75 12.58 2.07 8.69
CA ALA A 75 13.36 3.12 9.35
C ALA A 75 13.51 4.39 8.50
N LEU A 76 13.39 4.26 7.16
CA LEU A 76 13.38 5.38 6.23
C LEU A 76 11.98 5.98 6.02
N GLY A 77 10.95 5.32 6.56
CA GLY A 77 9.57 5.75 6.44
C GLY A 77 8.79 5.14 5.28
N LEU A 78 9.19 3.99 4.75
CA LEU A 78 8.44 3.23 3.75
C LEU A 78 7.88 1.96 4.38
N ALA A 79 6.56 1.81 4.39
CA ALA A 79 5.89 0.59 4.83
C ALA A 79 5.12 -0.06 3.68
N HIS A 80 5.06 -1.39 3.67
CA HIS A 80 4.36 -2.16 2.66
C HIS A 80 3.39 -3.15 3.32
N VAL A 81 2.14 -3.10 2.93
CA VAL A 81 1.09 -4.07 3.25
C VAL A 81 0.86 -4.91 1.99
N PRO A 82 1.40 -6.13 1.93
CA PRO A 82 1.24 -7.00 0.77
C PRO A 82 -0.16 -7.60 0.70
N GLU A 83 -0.53 -8.09 -0.48
CA GLU A 83 -1.68 -8.96 -0.66
C GLU A 83 -1.59 -10.18 0.27
N GLY A 84 -2.75 -10.73 0.69
CA GLY A 84 -2.78 -11.92 1.55
C GLY A 84 -2.61 -11.66 3.05
N ARG A 85 -2.56 -10.38 3.45
CA ARG A 85 -2.68 -9.88 4.83
C ARG A 85 -1.49 -10.15 5.75
N GLY A 86 -0.65 -11.18 5.54
CA GLY A 86 0.58 -11.41 6.30
C GLY A 86 0.43 -11.42 7.83
N VAL A 87 -0.73 -11.86 8.36
CA VAL A 87 -0.99 -11.98 9.79
C VAL A 87 -0.28 -13.21 10.33
N LEU A 88 0.42 -13.07 11.45
CA LEU A 88 0.97 -14.20 12.19
C LEU A 88 -0.13 -14.78 13.08
N ALA A 89 -0.71 -15.89 12.63
CA ALA A 89 -1.93 -16.48 13.17
C ALA A 89 -1.81 -16.89 14.64
N GLU A 90 -0.63 -17.34 15.04
CA GLU A 90 -0.31 -17.86 16.38
C GLU A 90 0.03 -16.75 17.40
N LEU A 91 0.18 -15.52 16.95
CA LEU A 91 0.41 -14.38 17.82
C LEU A 91 -0.92 -13.68 18.14
N THR A 92 -0.97 -13.03 19.29
CA THR A 92 -2.08 -12.13 19.65
C THR A 92 -2.12 -10.92 18.73
N VAL A 93 -3.25 -10.21 18.74
CA VAL A 93 -3.42 -8.95 18.00
C VAL A 93 -2.36 -7.94 18.42
N GLU A 94 -2.10 -7.78 19.72
CA GLU A 94 -1.10 -6.83 20.21
C GLU A 94 0.32 -7.24 19.83
N GLU A 95 0.68 -8.51 19.90
CA GLU A 95 2.00 -9.00 19.44
C GLU A 95 2.19 -8.77 17.95
N ASN A 96 1.17 -9.05 17.13
CA ASN A 96 1.21 -8.72 15.69
C ASN A 96 1.44 -7.23 15.46
N LEU A 97 0.76 -6.34 16.19
CA LEU A 97 0.99 -4.90 16.08
C LEU A 97 2.42 -4.53 16.47
N ARG A 98 2.94 -5.05 17.58
CA ARG A 98 4.29 -4.75 18.09
C ARG A 98 5.40 -5.08 17.09
N LEU A 99 5.21 -6.07 16.21
CA LEU A 99 6.18 -6.38 15.14
C LEU A 99 6.39 -5.20 14.18
N GLY A 100 5.38 -4.35 13.98
CA GLY A 100 5.50 -3.18 13.10
C GLY A 100 6.56 -2.16 13.54
N ALA A 101 6.94 -2.15 14.82
CA ALA A 101 7.95 -1.24 15.32
C ALA A 101 9.39 -1.77 15.22
N LEU A 102 9.58 -3.06 14.95
CA LEU A 102 10.91 -3.66 14.89
C LEU A 102 11.76 -3.03 13.78
N GLY A 103 11.16 -2.88 12.59
CA GLY A 103 11.83 -2.26 11.44
C GLY A 103 12.12 -0.77 11.61
N ALA A 104 11.37 -0.06 12.45
CA ALA A 104 11.57 1.36 12.71
C ALA A 104 12.69 1.67 13.72
N ARG A 105 13.44 0.66 14.16
CA ARG A 105 14.53 0.74 15.17
C ARG A 105 14.10 1.37 16.50
N GLY A 106 12.79 1.36 16.80
CA GLY A 106 12.19 1.90 18.00
C GLY A 106 11.45 0.84 18.80
N ARG A 107 11.45 0.99 20.13
CA ARG A 107 10.50 0.25 20.98
C ARG A 107 9.12 0.86 20.79
N VAL A 108 8.09 0.05 20.54
CA VAL A 108 6.69 0.49 20.56
C VAL A 108 6.39 1.06 21.93
N LYS A 109 6.02 2.33 21.98
CA LYS A 109 5.53 2.96 23.19
C LYS A 109 4.04 2.67 23.36
N THR A 110 3.56 2.72 24.59
CA THR A 110 2.12 2.58 24.89
C THR A 110 1.28 3.60 24.11
N ALA A 111 1.80 4.81 23.88
CA ALA A 111 1.12 5.84 23.10
C ALA A 111 0.94 5.45 21.62
N ASP A 112 1.91 4.75 21.03
CA ASP A 112 1.82 4.30 19.64
C ASP A 112 0.74 3.23 19.47
N LEU A 113 0.66 2.26 20.38
CA LEU A 113 -0.41 1.27 20.39
C LEU A 113 -1.78 1.91 20.63
N ARG A 114 -1.88 2.87 21.55
CA ARG A 114 -3.12 3.61 21.81
C ARG A 114 -3.62 4.27 20.53
N ARG A 115 -2.74 4.97 19.79
CA ARG A 115 -3.09 5.58 18.50
C ARG A 115 -3.68 4.54 17.53
N ILE A 116 -3.09 3.35 17.42
CA ILE A 116 -3.64 2.29 16.54
C ILE A 116 -4.99 1.79 17.03
N TYR A 117 -5.19 1.67 18.34
CA TYR A 117 -6.49 1.29 18.91
C TYR A 117 -7.56 2.37 18.72
N ASP A 118 -7.19 3.65 18.76
CA ASP A 118 -8.09 4.75 18.44
C ASP A 118 -8.53 4.71 16.96
N LEU A 119 -7.61 4.40 16.03
CA LEU A 119 -7.92 4.20 14.62
C LEU A 119 -8.76 2.95 14.36
N PHE A 120 -8.51 1.87 15.10
CA PHE A 120 -9.16 0.56 14.96
C PHE A 120 -9.65 0.02 16.31
N PRO A 121 -10.78 0.53 16.87
CA PRO A 121 -11.28 0.12 18.20
C PRO A 121 -11.49 -1.39 18.34
N VAL A 122 -11.90 -2.07 17.25
CA VAL A 122 -12.08 -3.53 17.25
C VAL A 122 -10.80 -4.30 17.58
N LEU A 123 -9.62 -3.73 17.29
CA LEU A 123 -8.33 -4.34 17.65
C LEU A 123 -8.03 -4.16 19.14
N ALA A 124 -8.47 -3.06 19.75
CA ALA A 124 -8.38 -2.87 21.20
C ALA A 124 -9.19 -3.91 21.97
N ASP A 125 -10.44 -4.14 21.53
CA ASP A 125 -11.34 -5.12 22.14
C ASP A 125 -10.79 -6.55 22.08
N ARG A 126 -9.98 -6.84 21.07
CA ARG A 126 -9.40 -8.17 20.78
C ARG A 126 -7.91 -8.28 21.03
N LYS A 127 -7.27 -7.29 21.66
CA LYS A 127 -5.81 -7.18 21.77
C LYS A 127 -5.10 -8.43 22.31
N ASN A 128 -5.72 -9.13 23.26
CA ASN A 128 -5.18 -10.34 23.88
C ASN A 128 -5.59 -11.63 23.16
N GLY A 129 -6.50 -11.55 22.17
CA GLY A 129 -6.95 -12.70 21.38
C GLY A 129 -5.93 -13.05 20.28
N LEU A 130 -5.89 -14.34 19.92
CA LEU A 130 -5.05 -14.80 18.82
C LEU A 130 -5.57 -14.27 17.47
N ALA A 131 -4.64 -13.93 16.57
CA ALA A 131 -4.99 -13.27 15.33
C ALA A 131 -5.76 -14.17 14.33
N HIS A 132 -5.69 -15.51 14.48
CA HIS A 132 -6.45 -16.41 13.62
C HIS A 132 -7.97 -16.34 13.80
N VAL A 133 -8.47 -15.88 14.96
CA VAL A 133 -9.91 -15.75 15.21
C VAL A 133 -10.53 -14.49 14.59
N LEU A 134 -9.70 -13.59 14.07
CA LEU A 134 -10.17 -12.35 13.44
C LEU A 134 -10.87 -12.63 12.11
N SER A 135 -11.94 -11.88 11.83
CA SER A 135 -12.55 -11.82 10.50
C SER A 135 -11.59 -11.27 9.44
N GLY A 136 -11.93 -11.45 8.18
CA GLY A 136 -11.11 -10.95 7.07
C GLY A 136 -10.84 -9.44 7.14
N GLY A 137 -11.88 -8.65 7.49
CA GLY A 137 -11.73 -7.20 7.65
C GLY A 137 -10.90 -6.80 8.86
N GLU A 138 -11.06 -7.50 9.99
CA GLU A 138 -10.24 -7.28 11.19
C GLU A 138 -8.76 -7.61 10.94
N ARG A 139 -8.48 -8.68 10.19
CA ARG A 139 -7.10 -9.01 9.77
C ARG A 139 -6.52 -7.92 8.88
N GLN A 140 -7.30 -7.35 7.98
CA GLN A 140 -6.85 -6.24 7.14
C GLN A 140 -6.54 -4.99 7.98
N MET A 141 -7.41 -4.66 8.95
CA MET A 141 -7.14 -3.58 9.90
C MET A 141 -5.88 -3.83 10.73
N LEU A 142 -5.64 -5.09 11.14
CA LEU A 142 -4.46 -5.48 11.90
C LEU A 142 -3.16 -5.25 11.11
N VAL A 143 -3.10 -5.68 9.84
CA VAL A 143 -1.86 -5.50 9.05
C VAL A 143 -1.63 -4.03 8.67
N ILE A 144 -2.69 -3.26 8.40
CA ILE A 144 -2.57 -1.81 8.21
C ILE A 144 -2.10 -1.14 9.50
N GLY A 145 -2.71 -1.47 10.64
CA GLY A 145 -2.29 -0.97 11.95
C GLY A 145 -0.84 -1.29 12.29
N ARG A 146 -0.40 -2.52 11.96
CA ARG A 146 1.01 -2.93 12.10
C ARG A 146 1.95 -2.07 11.25
N ALA A 147 1.59 -1.80 10.00
CA ALA A 147 2.37 -0.95 9.12
C ALA A 147 2.43 0.51 9.64
N LEU A 148 1.31 1.05 10.12
CA LEU A 148 1.22 2.40 10.67
C LEU A 148 2.02 2.59 11.98
N LEU A 149 2.31 1.52 12.73
CA LEU A 149 3.16 1.60 13.92
C LEU A 149 4.60 2.01 13.61
N SER A 150 5.10 1.75 12.40
CA SER A 150 6.41 2.25 11.96
C SER A 150 6.41 3.76 11.68
N ARG A 151 5.26 4.45 11.78
CA ARG A 151 5.07 5.87 11.41
C ARG A 151 5.61 6.17 10.01
N PRO A 152 5.10 5.48 8.98
CA PRO A 152 5.62 5.62 7.63
C PRO A 152 5.28 7.01 7.06
N LYS A 153 6.18 7.52 6.20
CA LYS A 153 5.91 8.67 5.32
C LYS A 153 5.21 8.22 4.04
N VAL A 154 5.46 6.98 3.63
CA VAL A 154 4.84 6.36 2.45
C VAL A 154 4.32 4.98 2.83
N LEU A 155 3.06 4.73 2.52
CA LEU A 155 2.39 3.44 2.72
C LEU A 155 2.03 2.82 1.37
N LEU A 156 2.57 1.64 1.10
CA LEU A 156 2.24 0.83 -0.07
C LEU A 156 1.16 -0.18 0.33
N LEU A 157 0.06 -0.23 -0.41
CA LEU A 157 -1.07 -1.13 -0.16
C LEU A 157 -1.37 -1.96 -1.41
N ASP A 158 -1.29 -3.28 -1.28
CA ASP A 158 -1.56 -4.22 -2.36
C ASP A 158 -2.93 -4.86 -2.17
N GLU A 159 -3.91 -4.44 -2.97
CA GLU A 159 -5.30 -4.90 -2.99
C GLU A 159 -5.96 -5.00 -1.59
N PRO A 160 -5.93 -3.91 -0.78
CA PRO A 160 -6.43 -3.95 0.58
C PRO A 160 -7.93 -4.19 0.70
N SER A 161 -8.71 -4.04 -0.38
CA SER A 161 -10.14 -4.26 -0.41
C SER A 161 -10.55 -5.69 -0.78
N LEU A 162 -9.60 -6.52 -1.25
CA LEU A 162 -9.89 -7.84 -1.81
C LEU A 162 -10.61 -8.76 -0.82
N GLY A 163 -11.79 -9.26 -1.23
CA GLY A 163 -12.60 -10.19 -0.44
C GLY A 163 -13.20 -9.58 0.83
N LEU A 164 -13.32 -8.26 0.92
CA LEU A 164 -13.94 -7.56 2.04
C LEU A 164 -15.35 -7.08 1.70
N ALA A 165 -16.20 -7.02 2.71
CA ALA A 165 -17.53 -6.42 2.59
C ALA A 165 -17.41 -4.92 2.28
N PRO A 166 -18.29 -4.33 1.44
CA PRO A 166 -18.20 -2.92 1.02
C PRO A 166 -18.12 -1.93 2.18
N ARG A 167 -18.83 -2.20 3.28
CA ARG A 167 -18.79 -1.35 4.49
C ARG A 167 -17.40 -1.32 5.14
N ILE A 168 -16.68 -2.44 5.11
CA ILE A 168 -15.31 -2.51 5.66
C ILE A 168 -14.34 -1.76 4.75
N VAL A 169 -14.48 -1.92 3.43
CA VAL A 169 -13.68 -1.17 2.44
C VAL A 169 -13.87 0.33 2.64
N ALA A 170 -15.11 0.81 2.72
CA ALA A 170 -15.41 2.22 2.94
C ALA A 170 -14.78 2.75 4.24
N ARG A 171 -14.79 1.95 5.32
CA ARG A 171 -14.15 2.32 6.59
C ARG A 171 -12.63 2.43 6.47
N ILE A 172 -11.98 1.44 5.84
CA ILE A 172 -10.53 1.45 5.64
C ILE A 172 -10.13 2.63 4.74
N PHE A 173 -10.84 2.85 3.65
CA PHE A 173 -10.56 3.92 2.70
C PHE A 173 -10.78 5.31 3.32
N GLY A 174 -11.85 5.49 4.10
CA GLY A 174 -12.08 6.73 4.84
C GLY A 174 -10.98 7.01 5.86
N LEU A 175 -10.49 5.98 6.56
CA LEU A 175 -9.36 6.10 7.48
C LEU A 175 -8.07 6.50 6.74
N LEU A 176 -7.75 5.84 5.61
CA LEU A 176 -6.59 6.19 4.80
C LEU A 176 -6.65 7.65 4.33
N ARG A 177 -7.81 8.11 3.87
CA ARG A 177 -8.00 9.50 3.44
C ARG A 177 -7.81 10.48 4.60
N GLY A 178 -8.30 10.15 5.81
CA GLY A 178 -8.03 10.93 7.02
C GLY A 178 -6.54 11.04 7.34
N LEU A 179 -5.80 9.92 7.34
CA LEU A 179 -4.35 9.92 7.60
C LEU A 179 -3.56 10.72 6.56
N VAL A 180 -3.97 10.65 5.29
CA VAL A 180 -3.36 11.43 4.21
C VAL A 180 -3.55 12.93 4.44
N HIS A 181 -4.77 13.34 4.80
CA HIS A 181 -5.11 14.74 5.03
C HIS A 181 -4.46 15.28 6.33
N ASP A 182 -4.56 14.54 7.43
CA ASP A 182 -4.23 15.04 8.76
C ASP A 182 -2.72 14.86 9.11
N GLU A 183 -2.08 13.82 8.56
CA GLU A 183 -0.70 13.45 8.90
C GLU A 183 0.27 13.60 7.72
N GLY A 184 -0.22 14.00 6.53
CA GLY A 184 0.60 14.12 5.32
C GLY A 184 1.09 12.78 4.78
N LEU A 185 0.46 11.65 5.16
CA LEU A 185 0.83 10.33 4.67
C LEU A 185 0.73 10.28 3.14
N ALA A 186 1.78 9.82 2.45
CA ALA A 186 1.70 9.46 1.04
C ALA A 186 1.23 8.00 0.92
N VAL A 187 0.29 7.72 0.01
CA VAL A 187 -0.22 6.35 -0.20
C VAL A 187 -0.07 5.96 -1.66
N VAL A 188 0.49 4.77 -1.91
CA VAL A 188 0.38 4.08 -3.20
C VAL A 188 -0.59 2.93 -3.01
N LEU A 189 -1.76 3.06 -3.61
CA LEU A 189 -2.86 2.12 -3.49
C LEU A 189 -2.99 1.30 -4.78
N VAL A 190 -2.60 0.03 -4.74
CA VAL A 190 -2.86 -0.91 -5.82
C VAL A 190 -4.23 -1.54 -5.62
N GLU A 191 -5.08 -1.49 -6.63
CA GLU A 191 -6.43 -2.06 -6.59
C GLU A 191 -6.86 -2.59 -7.95
N GLN A 192 -7.72 -3.62 -7.92
CA GLN A 192 -8.42 -4.10 -9.11
C GLN A 192 -9.73 -3.33 -9.33
N ASN A 193 -10.43 -3.00 -8.24
CA ASN A 193 -11.67 -2.21 -8.32
C ASN A 193 -11.33 -0.72 -8.50
N ALA A 194 -11.21 -0.30 -9.76
CA ALA A 194 -10.83 1.05 -10.10
C ALA A 194 -11.80 2.12 -9.57
N ARG A 195 -13.12 1.86 -9.60
CA ARG A 195 -14.13 2.79 -9.09
C ARG A 195 -13.93 3.07 -7.60
N SER A 196 -13.67 2.01 -6.83
CA SER A 196 -13.44 2.12 -5.40
C SER A 196 -12.14 2.86 -5.09
N ALA A 197 -11.05 2.53 -5.79
CA ALA A 197 -9.76 3.19 -5.59
C ALA A 197 -9.78 4.68 -5.98
N LEU A 198 -10.37 5.01 -7.13
CA LEU A 198 -10.47 6.39 -7.62
C LEU A 198 -11.37 7.27 -6.75
N SER A 199 -12.30 6.68 -5.98
CA SER A 199 -13.15 7.44 -5.06
C SER A 199 -12.39 8.13 -3.92
N ILE A 200 -11.17 7.67 -3.62
CA ILE A 200 -10.32 8.23 -2.56
C ILE A 200 -8.97 8.74 -3.09
N ALA A 201 -8.64 8.49 -4.34
CA ALA A 201 -7.35 8.87 -4.92
C ALA A 201 -7.32 10.31 -5.41
N ASP A 202 -6.14 10.92 -5.37
CA ASP A 202 -5.84 12.21 -6.01
C ASP A 202 -5.37 11.98 -7.45
N HIS A 203 -4.55 10.95 -7.66
CA HIS A 203 -4.01 10.57 -8.96
C HIS A 203 -4.24 9.10 -9.27
N GLY A 204 -4.40 8.79 -10.54
CA GLY A 204 -4.51 7.43 -11.04
C GLY A 204 -3.46 7.11 -12.10
N VAL A 205 -2.88 5.93 -11.98
CA VAL A 205 -1.93 5.34 -12.92
C VAL A 205 -2.50 4.01 -13.39
N VAL A 206 -2.72 3.86 -14.69
CA VAL A 206 -3.21 2.60 -15.27
C VAL A 206 -2.04 1.82 -15.81
N LEU A 207 -1.86 0.60 -15.28
CA LEU A 207 -0.88 -0.37 -15.77
C LEU A 207 -1.56 -1.37 -16.70
N ASN A 208 -0.91 -1.65 -17.82
CA ASN A 208 -1.27 -2.73 -18.72
C ASN A 208 0.00 -3.44 -19.19
N LEU A 209 0.07 -4.77 -19.02
CA LEU A 209 1.22 -5.61 -19.42
C LEU A 209 2.58 -5.02 -18.99
N GLY A 210 2.67 -4.58 -17.75
CA GLY A 210 3.89 -4.03 -17.14
C GLY A 210 4.25 -2.61 -17.55
N ARG A 211 3.40 -1.89 -18.29
CA ARG A 211 3.64 -0.52 -18.75
C ARG A 211 2.58 0.45 -18.23
N VAL A 212 2.94 1.68 -17.98
CA VAL A 212 1.99 2.76 -17.72
C VAL A 212 1.36 3.19 -19.05
N VAL A 213 0.05 3.01 -19.18
CA VAL A 213 -0.72 3.43 -20.36
C VAL A 213 -1.43 4.77 -20.15
N VAL A 214 -1.78 5.08 -18.90
CA VAL A 214 -2.41 6.35 -18.54
C VAL A 214 -1.89 6.81 -17.18
N ARG A 215 -1.69 8.12 -17.04
CA ARG A 215 -1.43 8.79 -15.75
C ARG A 215 -2.14 10.12 -15.77
N ARG A 216 -3.10 10.32 -14.86
CA ARG A 216 -3.93 11.55 -14.75
C ARG A 216 -4.44 11.72 -13.32
N ASP A 217 -5.03 12.88 -13.05
CA ASP A 217 -5.82 13.09 -11.85
C ASP A 217 -6.99 12.13 -11.80
N ALA A 218 -7.33 11.64 -10.60
CA ALA A 218 -8.37 10.64 -10.41
C ALA A 218 -9.73 11.11 -10.97
N ALA A 219 -10.08 12.38 -10.76
CA ALA A 219 -11.30 12.97 -11.28
C ALA A 219 -11.36 12.95 -12.83
N ALA A 220 -10.23 13.20 -13.49
CA ALA A 220 -10.15 13.14 -14.95
C ALA A 220 -10.30 11.70 -15.49
N LEU A 221 -9.78 10.70 -14.75
CA LEU A 221 -9.97 9.28 -15.11
C LEU A 221 -11.42 8.83 -14.95
N VAL A 222 -12.10 9.30 -13.90
CA VAL A 222 -13.52 9.00 -13.67
C VAL A 222 -14.42 9.63 -14.75
N ALA A 223 -14.04 10.81 -15.27
CA ALA A 223 -14.80 11.52 -16.28
C ALA A 223 -14.61 10.99 -17.72
N ASP A 224 -13.58 10.19 -17.98
CA ASP A 224 -13.24 9.69 -19.32
C ASP A 224 -13.87 8.31 -19.58
N ASP A 225 -15.02 8.28 -20.27
CA ASP A 225 -15.76 7.06 -20.56
C ASP A 225 -14.96 6.07 -21.42
N ALA A 226 -14.17 6.55 -22.39
CA ALA A 226 -13.37 5.70 -23.25
C ALA A 226 -12.28 4.95 -22.45
N LEU A 227 -11.62 5.63 -21.52
CA LEU A 227 -10.61 5.00 -20.65
C LEU A 227 -11.26 4.01 -19.66
N ARG A 228 -12.44 4.35 -19.12
CA ARG A 228 -13.16 3.45 -18.21
C ARG A 228 -13.49 2.12 -18.89
N HIS A 229 -14.09 2.17 -20.07
CA HIS A 229 -14.41 0.96 -20.83
C HIS A 229 -13.16 0.18 -21.29
N ALA A 230 -12.10 0.87 -21.75
CA ALA A 230 -10.91 0.21 -22.29
C ALA A 230 -10.04 -0.47 -21.23
N TYR A 231 -9.92 0.13 -20.02
CA TYR A 231 -8.91 -0.29 -19.04
C TYR A 231 -9.43 -0.52 -17.62
N LEU A 232 -10.57 0.05 -17.23
CA LEU A 232 -11.03 0.04 -15.85
C LEU A 232 -12.25 -0.87 -15.63
N GLY A 233 -12.94 -1.29 -16.69
CA GLY A 233 -14.01 -2.28 -16.65
C GLY A 233 -15.35 -1.79 -16.06
N PHE A 234 -15.62 -0.47 -16.08
CA PHE A 234 -16.90 0.10 -15.63
C PHE A 234 -17.30 1.33 -16.42
#